data_9cc909ac06c45c914af94ff78b4715dc
#
_entry.id   9cc909ac06c45c914af94ff78b4715dc
#
_cell.length_a   1.000
_cell.length_b   1.000
_cell.length_c   1.000
_cell.angle_alpha   90.00
_cell.angle_beta   90.00
_cell.angle_gamma   90.00
#
_symmetry.space_group_name_H-M   'P 1'
#
loop_
_entity.id
_entity.type
_entity.pdbx_description
1 polymer ?
#
loop_
_entity_poly.entity_id
_entity_poly.type
_entity_poly.pdbx_seq_one_letter_code
_entity_poly.pdbx_strand_id
1 'polypeptide(L)'
;MGDAVLCTPALRAIRKRYGSCKIWFFAGPAVREVLSPGSFNDEWLEQKGRNPLAIARRLKEHNFARAILFKNSLASALAAFLAGIPARIGYAREGRGFLLTDRLYPPRLPNGKFKPRSMVDYYLAIASRLGADTSDRTLELAVDPADDRALKSKVPEVAVSKGPIVILVPGGAFGPSKCWLNDRFARTADWLIANYNAVVIISVSPDPTEEQIAKEICDLSGSRLVNLADRPVTLGELKALFSAVHLVITNDTGPRHIAVAARRKVVTLFGPNDPAWTDTEYENEIQIVGNVPCAPCTKPVCSQSRHLCMQAVTVDMVCEAAKELLEGSRRQARIMAQQEFMETSKSFFVDSDYLTALEKLGLVSFDGVFSFNAAQNLAKKNLARFRSRLQFDIDVAGLAPSTTVFLKRYDRPPVLDQLKNWLSARGRKSCASLEFTAAKELAVAGIGVPKAISYGEQWGVLFEQRSFLLTERIPDAESLERKLPDCFSQPATSENLRLRREFVARLASFIKEFHETDYRHRDLYFSHIFRDDDGRFFLIDLARAFTPAVLDRRFRIKDLAQVYYSAPGRYFSKTDRLRFYVAYTGRRKLAQEDKVLIRQVISKAKHMARHDVRHGRAVPFAD
;
A
#
# COMPACT_ATOMS: atom_id res chain seq x y z
N MET A 1 9.45 15.17 17.58
CA MET A 1 8.32 15.94 17.01
C MET A 1 7.29 15.01 16.37
N GLY A 2 7.59 14.25 15.34
CA GLY A 2 6.62 13.35 14.67
C GLY A 2 5.86 12.43 15.60
N ASP A 3 6.54 11.73 16.52
CA ASP A 3 5.88 10.86 17.50
C ASP A 3 4.89 11.60 18.42
N ALA A 4 5.15 12.87 18.74
CA ALA A 4 4.22 13.68 19.54
C ALA A 4 2.91 13.92 18.79
N VAL A 5 2.97 14.13 17.48
CA VAL A 5 1.78 14.27 16.63
C VAL A 5 1.06 12.93 16.48
N LEU A 6 1.79 11.85 16.22
CA LEU A 6 1.21 10.50 16.04
C LEU A 6 0.53 9.96 17.32
N CYS A 7 0.86 10.48 18.50
CA CYS A 7 0.16 10.06 19.73
C CYS A 7 -1.08 10.91 20.07
N THR A 8 -1.42 11.96 19.31
CA THR A 8 -2.59 12.83 19.61
C THR A 8 -3.92 12.08 19.69
N PRO A 9 -4.23 11.06 18.85
CA PRO A 9 -5.45 10.28 19.04
C PRO A 9 -5.50 9.55 20.37
N ALA A 10 -4.36 9.00 20.81
CA ALA A 10 -4.28 8.35 22.13
C ALA A 10 -4.40 9.36 23.29
N LEU A 11 -3.80 10.55 23.14
CA LEU A 11 -3.91 11.61 24.15
C LEU A 11 -5.35 12.09 24.29
N ARG A 12 -6.05 12.31 23.17
CA ARG A 12 -7.49 12.66 23.14
C ARG A 12 -8.34 11.57 23.81
N ALA A 13 -8.14 10.31 23.47
CA ALA A 13 -8.86 9.18 24.03
C ALA A 13 -8.64 9.08 25.56
N ILE A 14 -7.39 9.29 26.03
CA ILE A 14 -7.06 9.30 27.46
C ILE A 14 -7.72 10.50 28.15
N ARG A 15 -7.67 11.70 27.58
CA ARG A 15 -8.33 12.89 28.12
C ARG A 15 -9.83 12.67 28.27
N LYS A 16 -10.48 12.13 27.21
CA LYS A 16 -11.92 11.82 27.25
C LYS A 16 -12.25 10.80 28.35
N ARG A 17 -11.42 9.77 28.53
CA ARG A 17 -11.63 8.71 29.55
C ARG A 17 -11.40 9.23 30.97
N TYR A 18 -10.47 10.16 31.16
CA TYR A 18 -10.08 10.73 32.46
C TYR A 18 -10.40 12.21 32.57
N GLY A 19 -11.58 12.64 32.09
CA GLY A 19 -12.00 14.04 32.06
C GLY A 19 -12.02 14.74 33.41
N SER A 20 -12.29 14.01 34.50
CA SER A 20 -12.27 14.53 35.87
C SER A 20 -10.89 14.49 36.55
N CYS A 21 -9.88 13.85 35.93
CA CYS A 21 -8.54 13.74 36.50
C CYS A 21 -7.66 14.90 36.01
N LYS A 22 -6.77 15.37 36.90
CA LYS A 22 -5.72 16.31 36.51
C LYS A 22 -4.61 15.57 35.77
N ILE A 23 -4.41 15.91 34.49
CA ILE A 23 -3.40 15.30 33.62
C ILE A 23 -2.22 16.24 33.44
N TRP A 24 -1.04 15.71 33.74
CA TRP A 24 0.23 16.41 33.57
C TRP A 24 1.02 15.79 32.43
N PHE A 25 1.59 16.63 31.59
CA PHE A 25 2.56 16.16 30.59
C PHE A 25 3.98 16.45 31.05
N PHE A 26 4.80 15.40 31.13
CA PHE A 26 6.22 15.48 31.36
C PHE A 26 6.97 15.28 30.07
N ALA A 27 7.46 16.35 29.45
CA ALA A 27 8.08 16.32 28.12
C ALA A 27 9.12 17.44 27.96
N GLY A 28 9.92 17.33 26.89
CA GLY A 28 10.85 18.37 26.47
C GLY A 28 10.17 19.55 25.77
N PRO A 29 10.88 20.69 25.60
CA PRO A 29 10.32 21.93 25.06
C PRO A 29 9.66 21.76 23.69
N ALA A 30 10.32 21.07 22.75
CA ALA A 30 9.78 20.85 21.41
C ALA A 30 8.46 20.06 21.39
N VAL A 31 8.24 19.12 22.31
CA VAL A 31 6.98 18.39 22.42
C VAL A 31 5.89 19.32 22.98
N ARG A 32 6.23 20.15 23.96
CA ARG A 32 5.32 21.16 24.49
C ARG A 32 4.87 22.14 23.39
N GLU A 33 5.81 22.66 22.62
CA GLU A 33 5.53 23.62 21.54
C GLU A 33 4.64 23.01 20.46
N VAL A 34 4.87 21.74 20.07
CA VAL A 34 4.04 21.03 19.09
C VAL A 34 2.62 20.82 19.60
N LEU A 35 2.46 20.37 20.86
CA LEU A 35 1.14 20.01 21.40
C LEU A 35 0.37 21.20 22.01
N SER A 36 1.01 22.36 22.18
CA SER A 36 0.36 23.58 22.66
C SER A 36 -0.06 24.50 21.50
N PRO A 37 -1.15 25.23 21.61
CA PRO A 37 -2.19 25.11 22.63
C PRO A 37 -3.02 23.86 22.39
N GLY A 38 -3.20 23.03 23.39
CA GLY A 38 -3.97 21.78 23.25
C GLY A 38 -4.76 21.48 24.52
N SER A 39 -5.85 20.75 24.37
CA SER A 39 -6.75 20.37 25.46
C SER A 39 -6.45 18.98 26.05
N PHE A 40 -5.28 18.38 25.74
CA PHE A 40 -4.96 17.01 26.18
C PHE A 40 -4.57 16.92 27.64
N ASN A 41 -4.03 18.00 28.22
CA ASN A 41 -3.51 18.06 29.58
C ASN A 41 -3.88 19.39 30.28
N ASP A 42 -3.79 19.37 31.60
CA ASP A 42 -4.04 20.56 32.40
C ASP A 42 -2.74 21.32 32.72
N GLU A 43 -1.63 20.56 32.90
CA GLU A 43 -0.36 21.13 33.34
C GLU A 43 0.82 20.56 32.56
N TRP A 44 1.90 21.32 32.51
CA TRP A 44 3.18 20.91 31.93
C TRP A 44 4.27 20.87 32.98
N LEU A 45 4.99 19.75 33.02
CA LEU A 45 6.24 19.61 33.74
C LEU A 45 7.37 19.42 32.75
N GLU A 46 8.17 20.47 32.55
CA GLU A 46 9.25 20.43 31.58
C GLU A 46 10.35 19.44 31.96
N GLN A 47 10.76 18.60 31.04
CA GLN A 47 11.90 17.69 31.22
C GLN A 47 13.21 18.47 31.18
N LYS A 48 13.81 18.70 32.34
CA LYS A 48 15.17 19.26 32.48
C LYS A 48 16.18 18.13 32.72
N GLY A 49 17.06 17.91 31.75
CA GLY A 49 18.07 16.85 31.81
C GLY A 49 17.57 15.43 31.56
N ARG A 50 18.49 14.45 31.69
CA ARG A 50 18.22 13.03 31.39
C ARG A 50 18.48 12.10 32.59
N ASN A 51 18.94 12.62 33.73
CA ASN A 51 19.24 11.82 34.91
C ASN A 51 17.94 11.30 35.56
N PRO A 52 17.71 9.97 35.61
CA PRO A 52 16.48 9.41 36.17
C PRO A 52 16.23 9.76 37.63
N LEU A 53 17.29 9.91 38.45
CA LEU A 53 17.18 10.26 39.86
C LEU A 53 16.68 11.70 40.04
N ALA A 54 17.22 12.65 39.28
CA ALA A 54 16.78 14.04 39.32
C ALA A 54 15.32 14.18 38.84
N ILE A 55 14.95 13.42 37.80
CA ILE A 55 13.59 13.36 37.30
C ILE A 55 12.65 12.77 38.35
N ALA A 56 13.04 11.67 39.00
CA ALA A 56 12.25 11.02 40.05
C ALA A 56 11.95 11.94 41.22
N ARG A 57 12.94 12.71 41.70
CA ARG A 57 12.73 13.69 42.78
C ARG A 57 11.64 14.69 42.44
N ARG A 58 11.69 15.27 41.25
CA ARG A 58 10.68 16.23 40.78
C ARG A 58 9.29 15.60 40.61
N LEU A 59 9.21 14.37 40.06
CA LEU A 59 7.93 13.66 39.93
C LEU A 59 7.31 13.32 41.29
N LYS A 60 8.14 13.02 42.30
CA LYS A 60 7.68 12.66 43.64
C LYS A 60 6.96 13.82 44.35
N GLU A 61 7.33 15.06 44.06
CA GLU A 61 6.72 16.28 44.65
C GLU A 61 5.21 16.41 44.29
N HIS A 62 4.75 15.75 43.23
CA HIS A 62 3.39 15.88 42.74
C HIS A 62 2.45 14.70 43.09
N ASN A 63 2.95 13.65 43.76
CA ASN A 63 2.18 12.50 44.22
C ASN A 63 1.28 11.88 43.12
N PHE A 64 1.84 11.62 41.94
CA PHE A 64 1.08 11.04 40.83
C PHE A 64 0.56 9.64 41.15
N ALA A 65 -0.75 9.41 40.92
CA ALA A 65 -1.36 8.08 41.06
C ALA A 65 -0.98 7.14 39.90
N ARG A 66 -0.66 7.70 38.74
CA ARG A 66 -0.39 6.91 37.52
C ARG A 66 0.59 7.60 36.60
N ALA A 67 1.49 6.82 35.97
CA ALA A 67 2.37 7.22 34.88
C ALA A 67 2.07 6.42 33.62
N ILE A 68 1.81 7.11 32.52
CA ILE A 68 1.59 6.54 31.19
C ILE A 68 2.83 6.84 30.34
N LEU A 69 3.57 5.80 29.96
CA LEU A 69 4.90 5.92 29.37
C LEU A 69 4.87 5.69 27.86
N PHE A 70 4.68 6.74 27.07
CA PHE A 70 4.75 6.72 25.62
C PHE A 70 6.18 6.46 25.10
N LYS A 71 7.18 7.04 25.76
CA LYS A 71 8.58 6.85 25.39
C LYS A 71 9.11 5.50 25.90
N ASN A 72 9.72 4.71 24.98
CA ASN A 72 10.26 3.37 25.26
C ASN A 72 11.70 3.43 25.83
N SER A 73 11.98 4.15 26.89
CA SER A 73 13.33 4.17 27.49
C SER A 73 13.33 3.58 28.89
N LEU A 74 14.39 2.84 29.24
CA LEU A 74 14.62 2.35 30.61
C LEU A 74 14.61 3.52 31.61
N ALA A 75 15.25 4.64 31.24
CA ALA A 75 15.34 5.82 32.10
C ALA A 75 13.97 6.40 32.49
N SER A 76 12.99 6.44 31.57
CA SER A 76 11.65 6.94 31.88
C SER A 76 10.87 6.02 32.81
N ALA A 77 11.00 4.71 32.67
CA ALA A 77 10.38 3.75 33.56
C ALA A 77 11.05 3.76 34.96
N LEU A 78 12.38 3.89 35.01
CA LEU A 78 13.14 3.98 36.25
C LEU A 78 12.78 5.25 37.00
N ALA A 79 12.68 6.39 36.35
CA ALA A 79 12.27 7.64 36.99
C ALA A 79 10.88 7.54 37.63
N ALA A 80 9.91 6.98 36.92
CA ALA A 80 8.55 6.77 37.44
C ALA A 80 8.52 5.76 38.59
N PHE A 81 9.35 4.72 38.57
CA PHE A 81 9.50 3.74 39.65
C PHE A 81 10.11 4.38 40.90
N LEU A 82 11.24 5.09 40.75
CA LEU A 82 11.93 5.76 41.87
C LEU A 82 11.11 6.91 42.47
N ALA A 83 10.23 7.53 41.66
CA ALA A 83 9.28 8.51 42.19
C ALA A 83 8.16 7.89 43.04
N GLY A 84 8.08 6.56 43.13
CA GLY A 84 7.07 5.85 43.90
C GLY A 84 5.67 5.86 43.23
N ILE A 85 5.56 6.15 41.94
CA ILE A 85 4.26 6.18 41.26
C ILE A 85 3.69 4.75 41.21
N PRO A 86 2.51 4.49 41.81
CA PRO A 86 2.03 3.12 42.02
C PRO A 86 1.63 2.41 40.71
N ALA A 87 0.99 3.10 39.77
CA ALA A 87 0.60 2.53 38.48
C ALA A 87 1.51 3.05 37.35
N ARG A 88 2.22 2.16 36.66
CA ARG A 88 3.18 2.50 35.59
C ARG A 88 2.90 1.66 34.37
N ILE A 89 2.33 2.28 33.32
CA ILE A 89 1.80 1.63 32.14
C ILE A 89 2.66 1.98 30.93
N GLY A 90 2.99 0.99 30.11
CA GLY A 90 3.73 1.19 28.86
C GLY A 90 4.18 -0.11 28.22
N TYR A 91 4.86 0.00 27.08
CA TYR A 91 5.42 -1.17 26.41
C TYR A 91 6.65 -1.71 27.12
N ALA A 92 6.70 -3.03 27.33
CA ALA A 92 7.84 -3.75 27.90
C ALA A 92 8.95 -3.92 26.85
N ARG A 93 9.61 -2.81 26.50
CA ARG A 93 10.75 -2.76 25.55
C ARG A 93 12.02 -2.34 26.28
N GLU A 94 13.17 -2.56 25.65
CA GLU A 94 14.49 -2.13 26.16
C GLU A 94 14.77 -2.58 27.61
N GLY A 95 14.29 -3.77 27.97
CA GLY A 95 14.53 -4.38 29.28
C GLY A 95 13.73 -3.77 30.45
N ARG A 96 12.88 -2.75 30.22
CA ARG A 96 12.19 -2.00 31.29
C ARG A 96 10.93 -2.68 31.87
N GLY A 97 10.56 -3.85 31.33
CA GLY A 97 9.29 -4.51 31.70
C GLY A 97 9.13 -4.72 33.21
N PHE A 98 10.20 -5.02 33.96
CA PHE A 98 10.14 -5.25 35.40
C PHE A 98 9.81 -3.98 36.22
N LEU A 99 10.01 -2.78 35.64
CA LEU A 99 9.65 -1.50 36.26
C LEU A 99 8.19 -1.09 36.02
N LEU A 100 7.48 -1.78 35.11
CA LEU A 100 6.10 -1.50 34.77
C LEU A 100 5.15 -2.38 35.59
N THR A 101 4.05 -1.79 36.06
CA THR A 101 2.95 -2.53 36.71
C THR A 101 1.96 -3.09 35.69
N ASP A 102 1.78 -2.39 34.59
CA ASP A 102 0.94 -2.82 33.46
C ASP A 102 1.74 -2.79 32.16
N ARG A 103 1.88 -3.95 31.52
CA ARG A 103 2.80 -4.18 30.42
C ARG A 103 2.08 -4.43 29.12
N LEU A 104 2.46 -3.70 28.08
CA LEU A 104 2.10 -4.00 26.69
C LEU A 104 3.30 -4.64 25.98
N TYR A 105 3.02 -5.52 25.03
CA TYR A 105 4.05 -6.16 24.22
C TYR A 105 3.75 -5.87 22.75
N PRO A 106 4.73 -5.31 21.99
CA PRO A 106 4.54 -5.10 20.56
C PRO A 106 4.50 -6.46 19.85
N PRO A 107 3.67 -6.60 18.80
CA PRO A 107 3.58 -7.84 18.04
C PRO A 107 4.93 -8.14 17.35
N ARG A 108 5.27 -9.42 17.26
CA ARG A 108 6.49 -9.91 16.63
C ARG A 108 6.19 -10.86 15.49
N LEU A 109 7.05 -10.87 14.50
CA LEU A 109 7.09 -11.86 13.43
C LEU A 109 7.73 -13.17 13.95
N PRO A 110 7.53 -14.31 13.25
CA PRO A 110 8.14 -15.58 13.65
C PRO A 110 9.68 -15.55 13.76
N ASN A 111 10.34 -14.65 13.04
CA ASN A 111 11.79 -14.43 13.09
C ASN A 111 12.24 -13.54 14.28
N GLY A 112 11.35 -13.21 15.21
CA GLY A 112 11.61 -12.39 16.38
C GLY A 112 11.65 -10.87 16.14
N LYS A 113 11.64 -10.40 14.89
CA LYS A 113 11.57 -8.97 14.56
C LYS A 113 10.19 -8.41 14.90
N PHE A 114 10.11 -7.12 15.16
CA PHE A 114 8.82 -6.46 15.35
C PHE A 114 8.01 -6.50 14.05
N LYS A 115 6.72 -6.85 14.17
CA LYS A 115 5.79 -6.74 13.04
C LYS A 115 5.53 -5.26 12.76
N PRO A 116 5.65 -4.77 11.52
CA PRO A 116 5.26 -3.41 11.17
C PRO A 116 3.82 -3.13 11.62
N ARG A 117 3.65 -2.01 12.28
CA ARG A 117 2.37 -1.52 12.76
C ARG A 117 2.45 0.00 12.85
N SER A 118 1.39 0.69 12.42
CA SER A 118 1.29 2.14 12.55
C SER A 118 1.59 2.61 13.97
N MET A 119 2.38 3.66 14.08
CA MET A 119 2.66 4.28 15.38
C MET A 119 1.39 4.89 16.01
N VAL A 120 0.39 5.27 15.21
CA VAL A 120 -0.94 5.66 15.73
C VAL A 120 -1.55 4.50 16.51
N ASP A 121 -1.61 3.30 15.90
CA ASP A 121 -2.12 2.10 16.58
C ASP A 121 -1.27 1.68 17.77
N TYR A 122 0.04 1.89 17.67
CA TYR A 122 0.95 1.61 18.77
C TYR A 122 0.61 2.45 20.01
N TYR A 123 0.32 3.73 19.82
CA TYR A 123 -0.06 4.63 20.93
C TYR A 123 -1.51 4.42 21.36
N LEU A 124 -2.45 4.20 20.45
CA LEU A 124 -3.84 3.88 20.77
C LEU A 124 -3.97 2.60 21.60
N ALA A 125 -3.09 1.61 21.41
CA ALA A 125 -3.10 0.40 22.24
C ALA A 125 -2.81 0.71 23.74
N ILE A 126 -2.04 1.75 24.06
CA ILE A 126 -1.86 2.22 25.43
C ILE A 126 -3.18 2.80 25.98
N ALA A 127 -3.87 3.62 25.19
CA ALA A 127 -5.17 4.18 25.56
C ALA A 127 -6.25 3.09 25.73
N SER A 128 -6.28 2.13 24.80
CA SER A 128 -7.17 0.95 24.90
C SER A 128 -6.93 0.13 26.16
N ARG A 129 -5.67 -0.05 26.56
CA ARG A 129 -5.33 -0.74 27.81
C ARG A 129 -5.86 -0.01 29.05
N LEU A 130 -6.07 1.28 28.96
CA LEU A 130 -6.67 2.13 29.99
C LEU A 130 -8.21 2.17 29.93
N GLY A 131 -8.83 1.41 29.03
CA GLY A 131 -10.28 1.40 28.82
C GLY A 131 -10.82 2.64 28.12
N ALA A 132 -9.97 3.36 27.37
CA ALA A 132 -10.40 4.49 26.55
C ALA A 132 -10.95 4.00 25.20
N ASP A 133 -11.90 4.76 24.62
CA ASP A 133 -12.36 4.56 23.25
C ASP A 133 -11.25 4.95 22.26
N THR A 134 -10.87 4.03 21.41
CA THR A 134 -9.78 4.18 20.45
C THR A 134 -10.25 4.10 18.99
N SER A 135 -11.54 4.31 18.74
CA SER A 135 -12.13 4.27 17.40
C SER A 135 -11.66 5.42 16.50
N ASP A 136 -11.41 6.59 17.08
CA ASP A 136 -10.97 7.78 16.35
C ASP A 136 -9.42 7.84 16.26
N ARG A 137 -8.90 7.67 15.05
CA ARG A 137 -7.47 7.69 14.70
C ARG A 137 -6.97 9.05 14.21
N THR A 138 -7.85 10.04 14.14
CA THR A 138 -7.56 11.37 13.57
C THR A 138 -6.45 12.07 14.32
N LEU A 139 -5.38 12.46 13.61
CA LEU A 139 -4.37 13.36 14.13
C LEU A 139 -4.92 14.77 14.27
N GLU A 140 -4.52 15.49 15.31
CA GLU A 140 -4.97 16.87 15.52
C GLU A 140 -3.87 17.71 16.19
N LEU A 141 -3.83 18.98 15.80
CA LEU A 141 -2.99 20.00 16.43
C LEU A 141 -3.76 21.32 16.45
N ALA A 142 -3.58 22.10 17.52
CA ALA A 142 -4.12 23.44 17.60
C ALA A 142 -3.06 24.47 17.20
N VAL A 143 -3.50 25.57 16.62
CA VAL A 143 -2.67 26.73 16.26
C VAL A 143 -3.00 27.89 17.19
N ASP A 144 -1.97 28.53 17.74
CA ASP A 144 -2.15 29.77 18.50
C ASP A 144 -2.43 30.94 17.52
N PRO A 145 -3.48 31.74 17.74
CA PRO A 145 -3.70 32.93 16.92
C PRO A 145 -2.53 33.94 16.89
N ALA A 146 -1.67 33.92 17.91
CA ALA A 146 -0.45 34.74 17.93
C ALA A 146 0.57 34.22 16.90
N ASP A 147 0.75 32.89 16.81
CA ASP A 147 1.63 32.24 15.83
C ASP A 147 1.15 32.49 14.39
N ASP A 148 -0.16 32.46 14.15
CA ASP A 148 -0.74 32.77 12.83
C ASP A 148 -0.47 34.22 12.40
N ARG A 149 -0.61 35.18 13.34
CA ARG A 149 -0.28 36.59 13.06
C ARG A 149 1.22 36.78 12.79
N ALA A 150 2.08 36.16 13.60
CA ALA A 150 3.52 36.24 13.43
C ALA A 150 3.97 35.63 12.09
N LEU A 151 3.39 34.49 11.71
CA LEU A 151 3.63 33.87 10.41
C LEU A 151 3.30 34.82 9.25
N LYS A 152 2.10 35.40 9.23
CA LYS A 152 1.64 36.30 8.15
C LYS A 152 2.52 37.54 8.01
N SER A 153 3.13 37.99 9.10
CA SER A 153 4.13 39.07 9.06
C SER A 153 5.47 38.61 8.46
N LYS A 154 5.92 37.39 8.74
CA LYS A 154 7.18 36.83 8.24
C LYS A 154 7.08 36.34 6.80
N VAL A 155 5.96 35.76 6.42
CA VAL A 155 5.69 35.13 5.13
C VAL A 155 4.40 35.72 4.54
N PRO A 156 4.43 37.00 4.09
CA PRO A 156 3.24 37.69 3.59
C PRO A 156 2.66 37.02 2.34
N GLU A 157 3.46 36.24 1.63
CA GLU A 157 3.05 35.46 0.45
C GLU A 157 1.86 34.51 0.79
N VAL A 158 1.77 34.06 2.03
CA VAL A 158 0.67 33.19 2.50
C VAL A 158 -0.69 33.94 2.48
N ALA A 159 -0.67 35.24 2.73
CA ALA A 159 -1.89 36.06 2.80
C ALA A 159 -2.33 36.61 1.43
N VAL A 160 -1.40 36.80 0.49
CA VAL A 160 -1.67 37.51 -0.79
C VAL A 160 -1.72 36.58 -2.01
N SER A 161 -1.42 35.31 -1.84
CA SER A 161 -1.37 34.34 -2.95
C SER A 161 -2.74 34.22 -3.64
N LYS A 162 -2.74 34.29 -4.97
CA LYS A 162 -3.91 34.01 -5.82
C LYS A 162 -3.94 32.55 -6.32
N GLY A 163 -2.80 31.85 -6.26
CA GLY A 163 -2.66 30.45 -6.62
C GLY A 163 -2.56 29.56 -5.38
N PRO A 164 -2.47 28.24 -5.55
CA PRO A 164 -2.27 27.33 -4.43
C PRO A 164 -0.89 27.57 -3.78
N ILE A 165 -0.85 27.49 -2.46
CA ILE A 165 0.39 27.54 -1.70
C ILE A 165 0.83 26.10 -1.46
N VAL A 166 2.06 25.79 -1.86
CA VAL A 166 2.65 24.46 -1.76
C VAL A 166 3.94 24.53 -0.92
N ILE A 167 4.05 23.64 0.07
CA ILE A 167 5.30 23.48 0.84
C ILE A 167 6.08 22.29 0.32
N LEU A 168 7.38 22.47 0.11
CA LEU A 168 8.34 21.40 -0.08
C LEU A 168 9.19 21.23 1.19
N VAL A 169 9.27 20.00 1.70
CA VAL A 169 10.07 19.66 2.88
C VAL A 169 11.16 18.66 2.48
N PRO A 170 12.32 19.15 2.03
CA PRO A 170 13.40 18.32 1.50
C PRO A 170 14.26 17.66 2.58
N GLY A 171 14.22 18.17 3.82
CA GLY A 171 15.04 17.70 4.93
C GLY A 171 14.59 16.38 5.53
N GLY A 172 15.34 15.89 6.52
CA GLY A 172 14.99 14.68 7.27
C GLY A 172 15.94 14.36 8.40
N ALA A 173 15.48 14.55 9.65
CA ALA A 173 16.26 14.31 10.87
C ALA A 173 16.77 12.87 11.05
N PHE A 174 16.21 11.89 10.32
CA PHE A 174 16.66 10.49 10.37
C PHE A 174 18.03 10.30 9.72
N GLY A 175 18.32 11.08 8.67
CA GLY A 175 19.56 11.03 7.90
C GLY A 175 19.37 11.18 6.39
N PRO A 176 20.47 11.35 5.64
CA PRO A 176 20.44 11.68 4.21
C PRO A 176 19.79 10.62 3.33
N SER A 177 19.67 9.37 3.81
CA SER A 177 19.02 8.29 3.05
C SER A 177 17.55 8.53 2.75
N LYS A 178 16.86 9.36 3.54
CA LYS A 178 15.45 9.74 3.33
C LYS A 178 15.27 10.94 2.41
N CYS A 179 16.33 11.71 2.14
CA CYS A 179 16.22 12.92 1.35
C CYS A 179 16.10 12.59 -0.13
N TRP A 180 15.05 13.12 -0.76
CA TRP A 180 14.91 13.07 -2.20
C TRP A 180 15.89 14.05 -2.86
N LEU A 181 16.13 13.93 -4.16
CA LEU A 181 17.15 14.68 -4.87
C LEU A 181 16.77 16.16 -5.03
N ASN A 182 17.72 17.06 -4.80
CA ASN A 182 17.50 18.51 -4.82
C ASN A 182 17.05 19.02 -6.19
N ASP A 183 17.63 18.51 -7.28
CA ASP A 183 17.23 18.82 -8.66
C ASP A 183 15.78 18.43 -8.96
N ARG A 184 15.30 17.36 -8.34
CA ARG A 184 13.93 16.90 -8.52
C ARG A 184 12.92 17.73 -7.75
N PHE A 185 13.26 18.19 -6.55
CA PHE A 185 12.45 19.17 -5.83
C PHE A 185 12.35 20.47 -6.62
N ALA A 186 13.46 20.98 -7.17
CA ALA A 186 13.49 22.18 -8.00
C ALA A 186 12.59 22.04 -9.24
N ARG A 187 12.73 20.95 -10.00
CA ARG A 187 11.88 20.66 -11.17
C ARG A 187 10.40 20.52 -10.82
N THR A 188 10.08 19.92 -9.66
CA THR A 188 8.70 19.82 -9.17
C THR A 188 8.15 21.19 -8.81
N ALA A 189 8.95 22.07 -8.20
CA ALA A 189 8.59 23.45 -7.90
C ALA A 189 8.28 24.24 -9.18
N ASP A 190 9.16 24.17 -10.18
CA ASP A 190 8.98 24.83 -11.48
C ASP A 190 7.69 24.35 -12.18
N TRP A 191 7.42 23.04 -12.13
CA TRP A 191 6.21 22.48 -12.70
C TRP A 191 4.94 22.98 -11.99
N LEU A 192 4.94 23.06 -10.65
CA LEU A 192 3.82 23.59 -9.86
C LEU A 192 3.54 25.06 -10.17
N ILE A 193 4.59 25.87 -10.31
CA ILE A 193 4.48 27.29 -10.65
C ILE A 193 3.93 27.46 -12.07
N ALA A 194 4.48 26.72 -13.03
CA ALA A 194 4.08 26.82 -14.43
C ALA A 194 2.62 26.37 -14.68
N ASN A 195 2.15 25.32 -13.98
CA ASN A 195 0.84 24.75 -14.24
C ASN A 195 -0.29 25.29 -13.35
N TYR A 196 0.04 25.78 -12.14
CA TYR A 196 -0.96 26.21 -11.15
C TYR A 196 -0.77 27.66 -10.69
N ASN A 197 0.23 28.39 -11.17
CA ASN A 197 0.64 29.67 -10.61
C ASN A 197 0.83 29.61 -9.08
N ALA A 198 1.43 28.49 -8.63
CA ALA A 198 1.59 28.18 -7.22
C ALA A 198 2.63 29.09 -6.56
N VAL A 199 2.42 29.45 -5.29
CA VAL A 199 3.49 29.93 -4.42
C VAL A 199 4.13 28.72 -3.77
N VAL A 200 5.42 28.49 -4.07
CA VAL A 200 6.18 27.36 -3.55
C VAL A 200 7.12 27.82 -2.44
N ILE A 201 6.99 27.19 -1.27
CA ILE A 201 7.74 27.51 -0.06
C ILE A 201 8.63 26.30 0.29
N ILE A 202 9.93 26.52 0.47
CA ILE A 202 10.88 25.52 0.97
C ILE A 202 10.94 25.62 2.49
N SER A 203 10.59 24.54 3.18
CA SER A 203 10.62 24.47 4.64
C SER A 203 11.70 23.49 5.10
N VAL A 204 12.66 23.99 5.86
CA VAL A 204 13.77 23.23 6.46
C VAL A 204 13.90 23.55 7.94
N SER A 205 14.58 22.69 8.69
CA SER A 205 14.96 22.99 10.09
C SER A 205 16.16 23.96 10.10
N PRO A 206 16.41 24.64 11.22
CA PRO A 206 17.59 25.51 11.39
C PRO A 206 18.85 24.66 11.61
N ASP A 207 19.13 23.77 10.66
CA ASP A 207 20.33 22.93 10.60
C ASP A 207 21.13 23.35 9.35
N PRO A 208 22.43 23.63 9.47
CA PRO A 208 23.23 24.11 8.34
C PRO A 208 23.19 23.20 7.10
N THR A 209 23.04 21.89 7.30
CA THR A 209 22.94 20.94 6.18
C THR A 209 21.60 21.07 5.47
N GLU A 210 20.51 21.24 6.22
CA GLU A 210 19.18 21.43 5.61
C GLU A 210 19.04 22.82 4.98
N GLU A 211 19.64 23.86 5.57
CA GLU A 211 19.70 25.21 4.97
C GLU A 211 20.44 25.18 3.63
N GLN A 212 21.55 24.43 3.54
CA GLN A 212 22.28 24.24 2.29
C GLN A 212 21.43 23.52 1.23
N ILE A 213 20.67 22.48 1.62
CA ILE A 213 19.73 21.80 0.72
C ILE A 213 18.68 22.77 0.19
N ALA A 214 18.10 23.62 1.05
CA ALA A 214 17.12 24.62 0.62
C ALA A 214 17.72 25.61 -0.38
N LYS A 215 18.93 26.08 -0.12
CA LYS A 215 19.66 26.97 -1.04
C LYS A 215 19.90 26.31 -2.39
N GLU A 216 20.41 25.08 -2.41
CA GLU A 216 20.66 24.33 -3.64
C GLU A 216 19.39 24.14 -4.48
N ILE A 217 18.25 23.86 -3.84
CA ILE A 217 16.96 23.75 -4.53
C ILE A 217 16.56 25.08 -5.16
N CYS A 218 16.73 26.19 -4.44
CA CYS A 218 16.46 27.53 -4.96
C CYS A 218 17.38 27.89 -6.14
N ASP A 219 18.66 27.54 -6.05
CA ASP A 219 19.67 27.81 -7.11
C ASP A 219 19.42 26.96 -8.37
N LEU A 220 18.86 25.74 -8.22
CA LEU A 220 18.52 24.83 -9.32
C LEU A 220 17.16 25.12 -9.96
N SER A 221 16.28 25.83 -9.29
CA SER A 221 14.95 26.19 -9.81
C SER A 221 15.06 27.36 -10.80
N GLY A 222 14.36 27.26 -11.93
CA GLY A 222 14.18 28.37 -12.87
C GLY A 222 13.17 29.41 -12.39
N SER A 223 12.51 29.19 -11.27
CA SER A 223 11.44 30.02 -10.73
C SER A 223 11.81 30.59 -9.36
N ARG A 224 11.14 31.68 -8.96
CA ARG A 224 11.36 32.25 -7.62
C ARG A 224 10.63 31.42 -6.56
N LEU A 225 11.38 30.87 -5.60
CA LEU A 225 10.86 30.13 -4.45
C LEU A 225 10.97 30.97 -3.18
N VAL A 226 10.09 30.70 -2.20
CA VAL A 226 10.18 31.29 -0.86
C VAL A 226 10.99 30.35 0.03
N ASN A 227 12.21 30.76 0.41
CA ASN A 227 13.09 29.96 1.26
C ASN A 227 12.92 30.34 2.73
N LEU A 228 12.45 29.40 3.58
CA LEU A 228 12.30 29.64 5.02
C LEU A 228 13.62 29.57 5.81
N ALA A 229 14.73 29.12 5.20
CA ALA A 229 16.04 29.27 5.83
C ALA A 229 16.41 30.77 5.99
N ASP A 230 15.97 31.63 5.07
CA ASP A 230 16.17 33.06 5.13
C ASP A 230 15.20 33.78 6.11
N ARG A 231 14.13 33.08 6.51
CA ARG A 231 13.05 33.58 7.38
C ARG A 231 12.63 32.51 8.38
N PRO A 232 13.47 32.13 9.36
CA PRO A 232 13.23 31.02 10.27
C PRO A 232 11.90 31.18 11.01
N VAL A 233 11.14 30.09 11.05
CA VAL A 233 9.85 30.01 11.75
C VAL A 233 9.95 29.11 12.97
N THR A 234 9.20 29.47 14.05
CA THR A 234 9.05 28.61 15.22
C THR A 234 8.17 27.39 14.90
N LEU A 235 8.13 26.40 15.79
CA LEU A 235 7.22 25.26 15.61
C LEU A 235 5.74 25.68 15.66
N GLY A 236 5.40 26.72 16.43
CA GLY A 236 4.07 27.30 16.46
C GLY A 236 3.70 27.95 15.11
N GLU A 237 4.59 28.80 14.58
CA GLU A 237 4.44 29.42 13.26
C GLU A 237 4.42 28.36 12.14
N LEU A 238 5.19 27.26 12.28
CA LEU A 238 5.17 26.15 11.33
C LEU A 238 3.81 25.46 11.30
N LYS A 239 3.17 25.22 12.46
CA LYS A 239 1.79 24.70 12.53
C LYS A 239 0.80 25.64 11.84
N ALA A 240 0.93 26.95 12.05
CA ALA A 240 0.11 27.95 11.38
C ALA A 240 0.32 27.90 9.86
N LEU A 241 1.57 27.79 9.40
CA LEU A 241 1.90 27.67 7.99
C LEU A 241 1.27 26.42 7.37
N PHE A 242 1.43 25.26 8.00
CA PHE A 242 0.81 24.03 7.51
C PHE A 242 -0.72 24.11 7.50
N SER A 243 -1.33 24.89 8.39
CA SER A 243 -2.77 25.11 8.39
C SER A 243 -3.26 26.05 7.28
N ALA A 244 -2.37 26.84 6.67
CA ALA A 244 -2.70 27.81 5.64
C ALA A 244 -2.44 27.32 4.21
N VAL A 245 -1.69 26.23 4.03
CA VAL A 245 -1.28 25.75 2.70
C VAL A 245 -2.26 24.74 2.08
N HIS A 246 -2.14 24.53 0.78
CA HIS A 246 -3.02 23.66 0.00
C HIS A 246 -2.43 22.27 -0.19
N LEU A 247 -1.11 22.17 -0.33
CA LEU A 247 -0.39 20.91 -0.57
C LEU A 247 0.96 20.92 0.14
N VAL A 248 1.35 19.78 0.66
CA VAL A 248 2.67 19.54 1.22
C VAL A 248 3.32 18.37 0.49
N ILE A 249 4.53 18.56 -0.05
CA ILE A 249 5.36 17.50 -0.63
C ILE A 249 6.55 17.31 0.29
N THR A 250 6.71 16.12 0.85
CA THR A 250 7.66 15.89 1.94
C THR A 250 8.28 14.50 1.89
N ASN A 251 9.49 14.38 2.38
CA ASN A 251 10.03 13.08 2.77
C ASN A 251 9.27 12.55 4.01
N ASP A 252 9.41 11.24 4.33
CA ASP A 252 8.84 10.65 5.56
C ASP A 252 9.51 11.23 6.83
N THR A 253 9.01 12.38 7.29
CA THR A 253 9.58 13.18 8.39
C THR A 253 8.52 13.74 9.33
N GLY A 254 8.96 14.40 10.42
CA GLY A 254 8.04 15.01 11.40
C GLY A 254 7.01 15.98 10.80
N PRO A 255 7.39 16.92 9.93
CA PRO A 255 6.49 17.83 9.24
C PRO A 255 5.33 17.17 8.48
N ARG A 256 5.54 15.98 7.88
CA ARG A 256 4.46 15.17 7.30
C ARG A 256 3.28 15.01 8.25
N HIS A 257 3.56 14.64 9.50
CA HIS A 257 2.50 14.39 10.47
C HIS A 257 1.80 15.68 10.92
N ILE A 258 2.52 16.81 10.94
CA ILE A 258 1.90 18.13 11.18
C ILE A 258 0.93 18.47 10.04
N ALA A 259 1.32 18.22 8.78
CA ALA A 259 0.46 18.45 7.63
C ALA A 259 -0.82 17.59 7.67
N VAL A 260 -0.68 16.31 8.03
CA VAL A 260 -1.82 15.40 8.23
C VAL A 260 -2.72 15.89 9.38
N ALA A 261 -2.15 16.29 10.51
CA ALA A 261 -2.89 16.83 11.65
C ALA A 261 -3.61 18.16 11.31
N ALA A 262 -3.01 18.98 10.44
CA ALA A 262 -3.62 20.20 9.89
C ALA A 262 -4.64 19.93 8.77
N ARG A 263 -4.91 18.66 8.44
CA ARG A 263 -5.85 18.23 7.39
C ARG A 263 -5.50 18.77 6.00
N ARG A 264 -4.21 18.84 5.70
CA ARG A 264 -3.71 19.29 4.39
C ARG A 264 -3.51 18.12 3.44
N LYS A 265 -3.55 18.40 2.13
CA LYS A 265 -3.18 17.44 1.09
C LYS A 265 -1.68 17.18 1.18
N VAL A 266 -1.27 15.90 1.13
CA VAL A 266 0.13 15.52 1.36
C VAL A 266 0.60 14.53 0.31
N VAL A 267 1.76 14.80 -0.29
CA VAL A 267 2.53 13.81 -1.06
C VAL A 267 3.75 13.43 -0.23
N THR A 268 3.82 12.18 0.18
CA THR A 268 4.93 11.67 0.99
C THR A 268 5.84 10.75 0.20
N LEU A 269 7.15 11.03 0.24
CA LEU A 269 8.16 10.28 -0.46
C LEU A 269 8.84 9.30 0.48
N PHE A 270 8.73 8.01 0.18
CA PHE A 270 9.33 6.93 0.96
C PHE A 270 10.48 6.27 0.20
N GLY A 271 11.60 6.11 0.87
CA GLY A 271 12.77 5.40 0.37
C GLY A 271 13.19 4.24 1.27
N PRO A 272 14.04 4.49 2.30
CA PRO A 272 14.63 3.43 3.13
C PRO A 272 13.67 2.82 4.15
N ASN A 273 12.56 3.47 4.46
CA ASN A 273 11.62 3.04 5.49
C ASN A 273 10.37 2.40 4.90
N ASP A 274 9.79 1.47 5.66
CA ASP A 274 8.50 0.87 5.35
C ASP A 274 7.37 1.82 5.82
N PRO A 275 6.49 2.26 4.89
CA PRO A 275 5.34 3.12 5.22
C PRO A 275 4.45 2.59 6.34
N ALA A 276 4.33 1.26 6.48
CA ALA A 276 3.48 0.62 7.48
C ALA A 276 3.79 1.03 8.94
N TRP A 277 4.99 1.57 9.22
CA TRP A 277 5.34 2.08 10.55
C TRP A 277 4.70 3.42 10.89
N THR A 278 4.44 4.25 9.88
CA THR A 278 3.97 5.64 10.07
C THR A 278 2.68 5.94 9.31
N ASP A 279 2.03 4.91 8.78
CA ASP A 279 0.76 5.04 8.07
C ASP A 279 -0.33 5.57 9.02
N THR A 280 -0.98 6.64 8.61
CA THR A 280 -2.07 7.28 9.34
C THR A 280 -3.44 6.96 8.78
N GLU A 281 -3.51 6.24 7.65
CA GLU A 281 -4.73 5.99 6.86
C GLU A 281 -5.46 7.30 6.48
N TYR A 282 -4.69 8.37 6.28
CA TYR A 282 -5.25 9.68 5.95
C TYR A 282 -5.61 9.74 4.46
N GLU A 283 -6.88 10.01 4.18
CA GLU A 283 -7.46 9.95 2.82
C GLU A 283 -6.86 10.95 1.82
N ASN A 284 -6.34 12.11 2.32
CA ASN A 284 -5.74 13.13 1.48
C ASN A 284 -4.20 13.05 1.46
N GLU A 285 -3.64 11.86 1.69
CA GLU A 285 -2.23 11.57 1.54
C GLU A 285 -1.99 10.58 0.40
N ILE A 286 -1.06 10.91 -0.51
CA ILE A 286 -0.51 9.99 -1.50
C ILE A 286 0.91 9.65 -1.10
N GLN A 287 1.16 8.36 -0.84
CA GLN A 287 2.48 7.84 -0.48
C GLN A 287 3.16 7.27 -1.72
N ILE A 288 4.29 7.84 -2.11
CA ILE A 288 5.12 7.36 -3.22
C ILE A 288 6.31 6.59 -2.65
N VAL A 289 6.39 5.31 -2.97
CA VAL A 289 7.43 4.42 -2.45
C VAL A 289 8.43 4.06 -3.53
N GLY A 290 9.69 4.34 -3.29
CA GLY A 290 10.78 3.92 -4.17
C GLY A 290 11.02 2.41 -4.05
N ASN A 291 10.33 1.63 -4.87
CA ASN A 291 10.39 0.17 -4.83
C ASN A 291 11.66 -0.35 -5.50
N VAL A 292 12.62 -0.79 -4.68
CA VAL A 292 13.90 -1.36 -5.13
C VAL A 292 14.31 -2.54 -4.24
N PRO A 293 15.13 -3.47 -4.72
CA PRO A 293 15.46 -4.71 -3.97
C PRO A 293 16.12 -4.49 -2.60
N CYS A 294 16.74 -3.33 -2.37
CA CYS A 294 17.38 -3.01 -1.10
C CYS A 294 16.46 -2.24 -0.11
N ALA A 295 15.26 -1.87 -0.49
CA ALA A 295 14.28 -1.21 0.38
C ALA A 295 13.17 -2.21 0.82
N PRO A 296 12.64 -2.05 2.05
CA PRO A 296 13.06 -1.11 3.11
C PRO A 296 14.32 -1.58 3.87
N CYS A 297 15.35 -0.75 3.94
CA CYS A 297 16.61 -1.10 4.64
C CYS A 297 16.74 -0.44 6.03
N THR A 298 15.94 0.58 6.34
CA THR A 298 15.91 1.33 7.61
C THR A 298 17.26 1.91 8.05
N LYS A 299 18.16 2.21 7.10
CA LYS A 299 19.48 2.78 7.38
C LYS A 299 19.47 4.31 7.25
N PRO A 300 20.03 5.07 8.20
CA PRO A 300 20.09 6.52 8.10
C PRO A 300 21.04 7.02 7.00
N VAL A 301 22.04 6.22 6.64
CA VAL A 301 22.97 6.48 5.54
C VAL A 301 22.86 5.33 4.54
N CYS A 302 22.73 5.67 3.26
CA CYS A 302 22.65 4.69 2.19
C CYS A 302 23.98 3.94 2.06
N SER A 303 23.92 2.60 2.03
CA SER A 303 25.11 1.75 1.82
C SER A 303 25.41 1.50 0.34
N GLN A 304 24.55 1.96 -0.57
CA GLN A 304 24.76 1.89 -2.01
C GLN A 304 25.42 3.19 -2.50
N SER A 305 26.24 3.12 -3.55
CA SER A 305 26.87 4.29 -4.18
C SER A 305 25.85 5.26 -4.79
N ARG A 306 24.63 4.79 -5.02
CA ARG A 306 23.50 5.58 -5.53
C ARG A 306 22.29 5.32 -4.64
N HIS A 307 21.54 6.37 -4.30
CA HIS A 307 20.28 6.30 -3.54
C HIS A 307 19.15 5.69 -4.39
N LEU A 308 19.23 4.39 -4.71
CA LEU A 308 18.35 3.74 -5.67
C LEU A 308 16.86 3.93 -5.36
N CYS A 309 16.47 3.81 -4.08
CA CYS A 309 15.07 3.97 -3.68
C CYS A 309 14.58 5.41 -3.90
N MET A 310 15.35 6.43 -3.55
CA MET A 310 14.97 7.82 -3.79
C MET A 310 15.11 8.20 -5.28
N GLN A 311 15.98 7.54 -6.02
CA GLN A 311 16.06 7.70 -7.48
C GLN A 311 14.88 7.07 -8.22
N ALA A 312 14.30 5.99 -7.68
CA ALA A 312 13.11 5.35 -8.24
C ALA A 312 11.84 6.22 -8.12
N VAL A 313 11.81 7.17 -7.19
CA VAL A 313 10.77 8.20 -7.12
C VAL A 313 11.07 9.26 -8.18
N THR A 314 10.31 9.29 -9.28
CA THR A 314 10.52 10.23 -10.38
C THR A 314 9.78 11.55 -10.16
N VAL A 315 10.17 12.62 -10.87
CA VAL A 315 9.46 13.91 -10.85
C VAL A 315 8.02 13.73 -11.34
N ASP A 316 7.84 12.94 -12.41
CA ASP A 316 6.51 12.72 -12.99
C ASP A 316 5.55 12.05 -11.99
N MET A 317 6.02 11.08 -11.20
CA MET A 317 5.20 10.46 -10.14
C MET A 317 4.75 11.49 -9.10
N VAL A 318 5.63 12.41 -8.72
CA VAL A 318 5.33 13.46 -7.73
C VAL A 318 4.39 14.51 -8.31
N CYS A 319 4.61 14.91 -9.56
CA CYS A 319 3.73 15.87 -10.26
C CYS A 319 2.32 15.31 -10.47
N GLU A 320 2.18 14.03 -10.87
CA GLU A 320 0.87 13.38 -11.01
C GLU A 320 0.15 13.26 -9.67
N ALA A 321 0.83 12.90 -8.60
CA ALA A 321 0.26 12.88 -7.26
C ALA A 321 -0.17 14.29 -6.78
N ALA A 322 0.65 15.31 -7.05
CA ALA A 322 0.31 16.69 -6.74
C ALA A 322 -0.91 17.17 -7.53
N LYS A 323 -0.98 16.83 -8.82
CA LYS A 323 -2.13 17.12 -9.69
C LYS A 323 -3.40 16.45 -9.17
N GLU A 324 -3.35 15.14 -8.87
CA GLU A 324 -4.49 14.39 -8.32
C GLU A 324 -5.04 15.06 -7.06
N LEU A 325 -4.16 15.49 -6.17
CA LEU A 325 -4.55 16.16 -4.94
C LEU A 325 -5.05 17.58 -5.19
N LEU A 326 -4.38 18.41 -6.01
CA LEU A 326 -4.77 19.82 -6.24
C LEU A 326 -6.10 19.95 -6.99
N GLU A 327 -6.29 19.15 -8.02
CA GLU A 327 -7.49 19.19 -8.87
C GLU A 327 -8.72 18.60 -8.20
N GLY A 328 -8.56 17.83 -7.15
CA GLY A 328 -9.48 17.51 -6.04
C GLY A 328 -10.93 17.08 -6.33
N SER A 329 -11.38 17.08 -7.57
CA SER A 329 -12.80 16.94 -7.91
C SER A 329 -13.24 15.48 -8.10
N ARG A 330 -12.33 14.58 -8.46
CA ARG A 330 -12.70 13.19 -8.74
C ARG A 330 -12.65 12.27 -7.52
N ARG A 331 -11.71 12.51 -6.61
CA ARG A 331 -11.54 11.65 -5.44
C ARG A 331 -12.53 11.96 -4.32
N GLN A 332 -12.89 13.22 -4.11
CA GLN A 332 -13.87 13.62 -3.06
C GLN A 332 -15.30 13.21 -3.45
N ALA A 333 -15.67 13.38 -4.72
CA ALA A 333 -16.91 12.81 -5.25
C ALA A 333 -16.89 11.26 -5.22
N ARG A 334 -15.72 10.65 -5.45
CA ARG A 334 -15.50 9.20 -5.38
C ARG A 334 -15.56 8.68 -3.94
N ILE A 335 -15.01 9.40 -2.95
CA ILE A 335 -15.06 9.05 -1.52
C ILE A 335 -16.44 9.31 -0.93
N MET A 336 -17.12 10.40 -1.27
CA MET A 336 -18.49 10.66 -0.80
C MET A 336 -19.47 9.65 -1.38
N ALA A 337 -19.38 9.33 -2.67
CA ALA A 337 -20.17 8.25 -3.27
C ALA A 337 -19.84 6.87 -2.68
N GLN A 338 -18.57 6.61 -2.31
CA GLN A 338 -18.16 5.38 -1.62
C GLN A 338 -18.61 5.36 -0.15
N GLN A 339 -18.60 6.48 0.56
CA GLN A 339 -19.07 6.55 1.96
C GLN A 339 -20.58 6.42 2.07
N GLU A 340 -21.33 7.07 1.20
CA GLU A 340 -22.80 6.97 1.16
C GLU A 340 -23.27 5.55 0.76
N PHE A 341 -22.47 4.83 -0.03
CA PHE A 341 -22.72 3.44 -0.43
C PHE A 341 -22.19 2.42 0.59
N MET A 342 -21.10 2.71 1.33
CA MET A 342 -20.56 1.84 2.38
C MET A 342 -21.41 1.78 3.65
N GLU A 343 -22.25 2.79 3.93
CA GLU A 343 -23.17 2.75 5.08
C GLU A 343 -24.34 1.80 4.87
N THR A 344 -24.66 1.42 3.63
CA THR A 344 -25.78 0.50 3.32
C THR A 344 -25.39 -0.98 3.29
N SER A 345 -24.12 -1.37 3.13
CA SER A 345 -23.70 -2.76 3.33
C SER A 345 -22.17 -2.93 3.34
N LYS A 346 -21.63 -3.37 4.46
CA LYS A 346 -20.18 -3.68 4.67
C LYS A 346 -19.59 -4.78 3.77
N SER A 347 -20.28 -5.22 2.73
CA SER A 347 -19.93 -6.39 1.93
C SER A 347 -20.07 -6.23 0.41
N PHE A 348 -20.23 -5.01 -0.10
CA PHE A 348 -20.46 -4.76 -1.52
C PHE A 348 -19.54 -3.63 -2.03
N PHE A 349 -18.73 -3.89 -3.06
CA PHE A 349 -17.83 -2.94 -3.71
C PHE A 349 -18.26 -2.72 -5.15
N VAL A 350 -18.25 -1.47 -5.61
CA VAL A 350 -18.40 -1.07 -7.02
C VAL A 350 -17.32 -0.05 -7.36
N ASP A 351 -16.65 -0.23 -8.49
CA ASP A 351 -15.76 0.78 -9.06
C ASP A 351 -16.60 1.96 -9.56
N SER A 352 -16.24 3.17 -9.13
CA SER A 352 -17.01 4.40 -9.40
C SER A 352 -17.21 4.70 -10.88
N ASP A 353 -16.25 4.33 -11.73
CA ASP A 353 -16.33 4.58 -13.18
C ASP A 353 -17.48 3.77 -13.83
N TYR A 354 -17.90 2.68 -13.17
CA TYR A 354 -18.94 1.76 -13.65
C TYR A 354 -20.28 1.91 -12.90
N LEU A 355 -20.33 2.71 -11.84
CA LEU A 355 -21.50 2.80 -10.95
C LEU A 355 -22.77 3.11 -11.73
N THR A 356 -22.80 4.17 -12.51
CA THR A 356 -23.99 4.60 -13.29
C THR A 356 -24.46 3.54 -14.29
N ALA A 357 -23.51 2.83 -14.92
CA ALA A 357 -23.85 1.75 -15.85
C ALA A 357 -24.47 0.54 -15.13
N LEU A 358 -23.93 0.19 -13.95
CA LEU A 358 -24.44 -0.90 -13.13
C LEU A 358 -25.77 -0.57 -12.44
N GLU A 359 -26.02 0.69 -12.06
CA GLU A 359 -27.31 1.16 -11.57
C GLU A 359 -28.43 1.00 -12.60
N LYS A 360 -28.17 1.36 -13.85
CA LYS A 360 -29.14 1.17 -14.96
C LYS A 360 -29.55 -0.29 -15.15
N LEU A 361 -28.66 -1.24 -14.83
CA LEU A 361 -28.89 -2.68 -14.93
C LEU A 361 -29.40 -3.29 -13.60
N GLY A 362 -29.54 -2.51 -12.54
CA GLY A 362 -29.91 -2.97 -11.20
C GLY A 362 -28.82 -3.81 -10.52
N LEU A 363 -27.54 -3.72 -10.95
CA LEU A 363 -26.43 -4.53 -10.47
C LEU A 363 -25.67 -3.91 -9.29
N VAL A 364 -26.33 -3.02 -8.54
CA VAL A 364 -25.78 -2.35 -7.36
C VAL A 364 -26.30 -2.92 -6.03
N SER A 365 -26.97 -4.06 -6.07
CA SER A 365 -27.43 -4.77 -4.89
C SER A 365 -27.26 -6.29 -5.05
N PHE A 366 -27.19 -7.05 -3.92
CA PHE A 366 -27.11 -8.51 -3.97
C PHE A 366 -28.28 -9.12 -4.73
N ASP A 367 -29.50 -8.68 -4.44
CA ASP A 367 -30.68 -9.23 -5.10
C ASP A 367 -30.68 -8.90 -6.60
N GLY A 368 -30.28 -7.68 -6.99
CA GLY A 368 -30.09 -7.31 -8.39
C GLY A 368 -29.06 -8.17 -9.10
N VAL A 369 -27.87 -8.35 -8.50
CA VAL A 369 -26.80 -9.19 -9.06
C VAL A 369 -27.23 -10.65 -9.20
N PHE A 370 -27.94 -11.22 -8.22
CA PHE A 370 -28.33 -12.65 -8.25
C PHE A 370 -29.59 -12.93 -9.07
N SER A 371 -30.47 -11.96 -9.26
CA SER A 371 -31.64 -12.05 -10.15
C SER A 371 -31.34 -11.74 -11.62
N PHE A 372 -30.18 -11.11 -11.91
CA PHE A 372 -29.81 -10.73 -13.27
C PHE A 372 -29.61 -11.93 -14.19
N ASN A 373 -30.39 -12.00 -15.28
CA ASN A 373 -30.37 -13.11 -16.23
C ASN A 373 -30.26 -12.66 -17.71
N ALA A 374 -30.23 -11.36 -17.98
CA ALA A 374 -30.11 -10.80 -19.34
C ALA A 374 -28.67 -10.89 -19.88
N ALA A 375 -28.14 -12.14 -19.97
CA ALA A 375 -26.75 -12.36 -20.35
C ALA A 375 -26.52 -13.78 -20.89
N GLN A 376 -25.43 -13.95 -21.65
CA GLN A 376 -24.98 -15.27 -22.10
C GLN A 376 -24.38 -16.05 -20.90
N ASN A 377 -24.94 -17.22 -20.60
CA ASN A 377 -24.42 -18.08 -19.54
C ASN A 377 -23.27 -18.97 -20.05
N LEU A 378 -22.09 -18.81 -19.49
CA LEU A 378 -20.87 -19.54 -19.82
C LEU A 378 -20.51 -20.64 -18.80
N ALA A 379 -21.40 -20.96 -17.85
CA ALA A 379 -21.11 -21.94 -16.81
C ALA A 379 -21.01 -23.37 -17.36
N LYS A 380 -19.97 -24.11 -16.93
CA LYS A 380 -19.87 -25.56 -17.23
C LYS A 380 -20.96 -26.34 -16.48
N LYS A 381 -21.63 -27.28 -17.13
CA LYS A 381 -22.75 -28.08 -16.57
C LYS A 381 -22.46 -28.69 -15.18
N ASN A 382 -21.23 -29.14 -14.93
CA ASN A 382 -20.82 -29.76 -13.66
C ASN A 382 -20.67 -28.77 -12.48
N LEU A 383 -20.59 -27.47 -12.72
CA LEU A 383 -20.42 -26.42 -11.71
C LEU A 383 -21.68 -25.56 -11.55
N ALA A 384 -22.69 -25.78 -12.36
CA ALA A 384 -23.90 -24.94 -12.45
C ALA A 384 -24.77 -24.97 -11.17
N ARG A 385 -24.52 -25.87 -10.19
CA ARG A 385 -25.32 -25.99 -8.97
C ARG A 385 -25.10 -24.82 -7.99
N PHE A 386 -23.89 -24.28 -7.92
CA PHE A 386 -23.55 -23.20 -6.97
C PHE A 386 -22.71 -22.08 -7.61
N ARG A 387 -22.33 -22.20 -8.88
CA ARG A 387 -21.53 -21.21 -9.60
C ARG A 387 -22.16 -20.88 -10.94
N SER A 388 -22.36 -19.58 -11.23
CA SER A 388 -22.71 -19.11 -12.58
C SER A 388 -21.66 -18.15 -13.10
N ARG A 389 -21.49 -18.10 -14.43
CA ARG A 389 -20.63 -17.16 -15.13
C ARG A 389 -21.40 -16.57 -16.29
N LEU A 390 -21.65 -15.28 -16.22
CA LEU A 390 -22.41 -14.53 -17.22
C LEU A 390 -21.48 -13.58 -17.97
N GLN A 391 -21.76 -13.38 -19.26
CA GLN A 391 -21.09 -12.38 -20.10
C GLN A 391 -22.17 -11.44 -20.66
N PHE A 392 -21.91 -10.13 -20.58
CA PHE A 392 -22.77 -9.10 -21.14
C PHE A 392 -21.98 -7.81 -21.37
N ASP A 393 -22.58 -6.89 -22.10
CA ASP A 393 -21.97 -5.61 -22.43
C ASP A 393 -22.62 -4.50 -21.60
N ILE A 394 -21.82 -3.52 -21.22
CA ILE A 394 -22.24 -2.33 -20.46
C ILE A 394 -21.74 -1.08 -21.16
N ASP A 395 -22.56 -0.03 -21.14
CA ASP A 395 -22.20 1.29 -21.65
C ASP A 395 -21.63 2.14 -20.53
N VAL A 396 -20.35 2.43 -20.59
CA VAL A 396 -19.64 3.26 -19.61
C VAL A 396 -19.33 4.61 -20.23
N ALA A 397 -19.76 5.69 -19.60
CA ALA A 397 -19.53 7.04 -20.12
C ALA A 397 -18.01 7.33 -20.22
N GLY A 398 -17.54 7.68 -21.42
CA GLY A 398 -16.14 7.97 -21.70
C GLY A 398 -15.29 6.78 -22.17
N LEU A 399 -15.83 5.57 -22.18
CA LEU A 399 -15.24 4.38 -22.80
C LEU A 399 -16.08 4.04 -24.05
N ALA A 400 -15.49 4.05 -25.23
CA ALA A 400 -16.17 3.69 -26.48
C ALA A 400 -15.59 2.38 -27.02
N PRO A 401 -16.36 1.58 -27.72
CA PRO A 401 -17.77 1.23 -27.63
C PRO A 401 -18.07 0.33 -26.44
N SER A 402 -19.31 -0.15 -26.25
CA SER A 402 -19.75 -0.94 -25.08
C SER A 402 -18.69 -1.92 -24.52
N THR A 403 -18.48 -1.87 -23.21
CA THR A 403 -17.46 -2.69 -22.52
C THR A 403 -18.04 -4.06 -22.17
N THR A 404 -17.43 -5.14 -22.65
CA THR A 404 -17.80 -6.51 -22.27
C THR A 404 -17.33 -6.82 -20.85
N VAL A 405 -18.21 -7.39 -20.04
CA VAL A 405 -17.92 -7.76 -18.65
C VAL A 405 -18.29 -9.22 -18.34
N PHE A 406 -17.63 -9.77 -17.34
CA PHE A 406 -17.87 -11.14 -16.86
C PHE A 406 -18.30 -11.11 -15.40
N LEU A 407 -19.51 -11.61 -15.13
CA LEU A 407 -20.05 -11.76 -13.77
C LEU A 407 -19.95 -13.23 -13.33
N LYS A 408 -19.13 -13.46 -12.30
CA LYS A 408 -19.05 -14.74 -11.58
C LYS A 408 -19.88 -14.65 -10.31
N ARG A 409 -20.81 -15.57 -10.10
CA ARG A 409 -21.63 -15.67 -8.89
C ARG A 409 -21.43 -17.02 -8.23
N TYR A 410 -21.41 -17.02 -6.91
CA TYR A 410 -21.35 -18.20 -6.06
C TYR A 410 -22.56 -18.16 -5.11
N ASP A 411 -23.44 -19.15 -5.19
CA ASP A 411 -24.62 -19.29 -4.32
C ASP A 411 -24.49 -20.57 -3.52
N ARG A 412 -24.35 -20.43 -2.21
CA ARG A 412 -24.19 -21.52 -1.24
C ARG A 412 -23.12 -22.54 -1.65
N PRO A 413 -21.85 -22.11 -1.79
CA PRO A 413 -20.76 -23.01 -2.14
C PRO A 413 -20.64 -24.14 -1.13
N PRO A 414 -20.25 -25.37 -1.56
CA PRO A 414 -20.11 -26.52 -0.67
C PRO A 414 -19.19 -26.25 0.52
N VAL A 415 -19.59 -26.66 1.72
CA VAL A 415 -18.85 -26.43 2.97
C VAL A 415 -17.40 -26.94 2.89
N LEU A 416 -17.19 -28.12 2.30
CA LEU A 416 -15.86 -28.69 2.12
C LEU A 416 -14.95 -27.82 1.25
N ASP A 417 -15.50 -27.16 0.24
CA ASP A 417 -14.72 -26.27 -0.63
C ASP A 417 -14.42 -24.95 0.08
N GLN A 418 -15.34 -24.43 0.89
CA GLN A 418 -15.07 -23.27 1.74
C GLN A 418 -13.96 -23.56 2.75
N LEU A 419 -13.98 -24.69 3.44
CA LEU A 419 -12.95 -25.09 4.39
C LEU A 419 -11.57 -25.26 3.72
N LYS A 420 -11.52 -25.85 2.52
CA LYS A 420 -10.27 -25.93 1.73
C LYS A 420 -9.74 -24.56 1.35
N ASN A 421 -10.63 -23.63 0.97
CA ASN A 421 -10.28 -22.26 0.65
C ASN A 421 -9.72 -21.53 1.88
N TRP A 422 -10.35 -21.67 3.05
CA TRP A 422 -9.89 -21.05 4.30
C TRP A 422 -8.51 -21.55 4.75
N LEU A 423 -8.27 -22.86 4.62
CA LEU A 423 -6.95 -23.44 4.89
C LEU A 423 -5.89 -22.90 3.93
N SER A 424 -6.23 -22.73 2.64
CA SER A 424 -5.30 -22.19 1.63
C SER A 424 -5.05 -20.69 1.84
N ALA A 425 -6.08 -19.92 2.22
CA ALA A 425 -6.03 -18.47 2.39
C ALA A 425 -5.62 -18.02 3.81
N ARG A 426 -5.37 -18.95 4.72
CA ARG A 426 -5.08 -18.69 6.15
C ARG A 426 -6.15 -17.82 6.84
N GLY A 427 -7.40 -17.98 6.47
CA GLY A 427 -8.49 -17.23 7.07
C GLY A 427 -9.82 -17.44 6.36
N ARG A 428 -10.88 -16.95 6.99
CA ARG A 428 -12.23 -16.99 6.46
C ARG A 428 -12.35 -16.03 5.28
N LYS A 429 -12.41 -16.58 4.06
CA LYS A 429 -12.57 -15.81 2.81
C LYS A 429 -13.63 -16.45 1.92
N SER A 430 -14.44 -15.63 1.24
CA SER A 430 -15.42 -16.09 0.25
C SER A 430 -14.74 -16.52 -1.05
N CYS A 431 -15.47 -17.26 -1.88
CA CYS A 431 -14.96 -17.69 -3.19
C CYS A 431 -14.60 -16.50 -4.09
N ALA A 432 -15.42 -15.46 -4.11
CA ALA A 432 -15.15 -14.24 -4.88
C ALA A 432 -14.01 -13.39 -4.29
N SER A 433 -13.89 -13.32 -2.95
CA SER A 433 -12.86 -12.59 -2.24
C SER A 433 -11.44 -13.07 -2.58
N LEU A 434 -11.25 -14.36 -2.76
CA LEU A 434 -9.96 -14.94 -3.14
C LEU A 434 -9.48 -14.40 -4.50
N GLU A 435 -10.38 -14.43 -5.49
CA GLU A 435 -10.06 -13.94 -6.85
C GLU A 435 -9.91 -12.42 -6.88
N PHE A 436 -10.78 -11.69 -6.18
CA PHE A 436 -10.73 -10.23 -6.08
C PHE A 436 -9.42 -9.74 -5.44
N THR A 437 -9.03 -10.33 -4.31
CA THR A 437 -7.79 -9.97 -3.61
C THR A 437 -6.57 -10.26 -4.47
N ALA A 438 -6.50 -11.46 -5.08
CA ALA A 438 -5.41 -11.83 -5.96
C ALA A 438 -5.31 -10.90 -7.18
N ALA A 439 -6.43 -10.56 -7.84
CA ALA A 439 -6.43 -9.63 -8.96
C ALA A 439 -5.93 -8.24 -8.55
N LYS A 440 -6.38 -7.72 -7.40
CA LYS A 440 -5.97 -6.41 -6.90
C LYS A 440 -4.48 -6.37 -6.56
N GLU A 441 -3.97 -7.36 -5.83
CA GLU A 441 -2.57 -7.41 -5.40
C GLU A 441 -1.61 -7.65 -6.58
N LEU A 442 -1.99 -8.50 -7.53
CA LEU A 442 -1.21 -8.74 -8.75
C LEU A 442 -1.19 -7.51 -9.68
N ALA A 443 -2.30 -6.79 -9.83
CA ALA A 443 -2.33 -5.54 -10.57
C ALA A 443 -1.40 -4.48 -9.97
N VAL A 444 -1.37 -4.36 -8.64
CA VAL A 444 -0.43 -3.47 -7.92
C VAL A 444 1.02 -3.90 -8.14
N ALA A 445 1.28 -5.20 -8.25
CA ALA A 445 2.61 -5.75 -8.57
C ALA A 445 3.00 -5.61 -10.06
N GLY A 446 2.15 -4.98 -10.90
CA GLY A 446 2.43 -4.78 -12.33
C GLY A 446 2.13 -6.01 -13.19
N ILE A 447 1.53 -7.05 -12.65
CA ILE A 447 1.11 -8.24 -13.41
C ILE A 447 -0.23 -7.97 -14.10
N GLY A 448 -0.30 -8.17 -15.40
CA GLY A 448 -1.53 -8.04 -16.17
C GLY A 448 -2.62 -9.00 -15.66
N VAL A 449 -3.77 -8.46 -15.27
CA VAL A 449 -4.96 -9.19 -14.81
C VAL A 449 -6.23 -8.44 -15.24
N PRO A 450 -7.40 -9.06 -15.30
CA PRO A 450 -8.65 -8.36 -15.58
C PRO A 450 -8.96 -7.32 -14.49
N LYS A 451 -9.43 -6.14 -14.87
CA LYS A 451 -9.89 -5.11 -13.92
C LYS A 451 -11.12 -5.63 -13.18
N ALA A 452 -11.09 -5.62 -11.86
CA ALA A 452 -12.24 -5.90 -11.02
C ALA A 452 -13.13 -4.66 -10.93
N ILE A 453 -14.41 -4.79 -11.35
CA ILE A 453 -15.39 -3.71 -11.42
C ILE A 453 -16.28 -3.68 -10.19
N SER A 454 -16.76 -4.87 -9.77
CA SER A 454 -17.65 -4.98 -8.62
C SER A 454 -17.42 -6.32 -7.91
N TYR A 455 -17.56 -6.28 -6.61
CA TYR A 455 -17.36 -7.43 -5.73
C TYR A 455 -18.32 -7.35 -4.55
N GLY A 456 -18.84 -8.51 -4.13
CA GLY A 456 -19.62 -8.59 -2.91
C GLY A 456 -19.61 -9.96 -2.28
N GLU A 457 -19.79 -9.99 -0.96
CA GLU A 457 -19.92 -11.22 -0.19
C GLU A 457 -20.98 -11.12 0.92
N GLN A 458 -21.79 -12.15 1.04
CA GLN A 458 -22.81 -12.29 2.06
C GLN A 458 -22.54 -13.55 2.88
N TRP A 459 -22.45 -13.40 4.19
CA TRP A 459 -22.15 -14.47 5.13
C TRP A 459 -23.38 -14.87 5.94
N GLY A 460 -23.55 -16.16 6.16
CA GLY A 460 -24.37 -16.66 7.27
C GLY A 460 -23.57 -16.61 8.58
N VAL A 461 -24.07 -17.27 9.61
CA VAL A 461 -23.39 -17.29 10.92
C VAL A 461 -21.94 -17.78 10.80
N LEU A 462 -21.70 -18.82 10.02
CA LEU A 462 -20.37 -19.42 9.87
C LEU A 462 -19.90 -19.47 8.42
N PHE A 463 -20.75 -19.84 7.47
CA PHE A 463 -20.41 -20.14 6.09
C PHE A 463 -20.87 -19.04 5.12
N GLU A 464 -20.15 -18.91 3.98
CA GLU A 464 -20.53 -18.06 2.85
C GLU A 464 -21.91 -18.50 2.32
N GLN A 465 -22.82 -17.53 2.19
CA GLN A 465 -24.12 -17.74 1.54
C GLN A 465 -24.03 -17.39 0.06
N ARG A 466 -23.56 -16.17 -0.24
CA ARG A 466 -23.44 -15.66 -1.60
C ARG A 466 -22.18 -14.83 -1.74
N SER A 467 -21.51 -14.93 -2.88
CA SER A 467 -20.50 -13.96 -3.27
C SER A 467 -20.46 -13.80 -4.79
N PHE A 468 -19.98 -12.68 -5.25
CA PHE A 468 -19.83 -12.43 -6.67
C PHE A 468 -18.61 -11.58 -6.97
N LEU A 469 -18.13 -11.66 -8.22
CA LEU A 469 -17.08 -10.83 -8.79
C LEU A 469 -17.45 -10.47 -10.22
N LEU A 470 -17.46 -9.17 -10.53
CA LEU A 470 -17.60 -8.62 -11.87
C LEU A 470 -16.25 -8.11 -12.34
N THR A 471 -15.81 -8.56 -13.52
CA THR A 471 -14.53 -8.16 -14.11
C THR A 471 -14.72 -7.69 -15.54
N GLU A 472 -13.89 -6.76 -15.97
CA GLU A 472 -13.83 -6.31 -17.35
C GLU A 472 -13.17 -7.38 -18.24
N ARG A 473 -13.61 -7.47 -19.49
CA ARG A 473 -12.88 -8.21 -20.53
C ARG A 473 -11.56 -7.46 -20.81
N ILE A 474 -10.48 -8.20 -20.91
CA ILE A 474 -9.20 -7.63 -21.35
C ILE A 474 -9.35 -7.23 -22.82
N PRO A 475 -9.21 -5.93 -23.17
CA PRO A 475 -9.35 -5.46 -24.55
C PRO A 475 -8.35 -6.17 -25.48
N ASP A 476 -8.81 -6.53 -26.68
CA ASP A 476 -8.01 -7.08 -27.76
C ASP A 476 -7.09 -8.26 -27.38
N ALA A 477 -7.45 -8.98 -26.30
CA ALA A 477 -6.68 -10.10 -25.80
C ALA A 477 -7.39 -11.43 -25.96
N GLU A 478 -6.62 -12.45 -26.35
CA GLU A 478 -7.05 -13.83 -26.42
C GLU A 478 -6.12 -14.77 -25.65
N SER A 479 -6.65 -15.95 -25.26
CA SER A 479 -5.84 -16.97 -24.62
C SER A 479 -4.73 -17.45 -25.55
N LEU A 480 -3.58 -17.78 -24.99
CA LEU A 480 -2.47 -18.33 -25.78
C LEU A 480 -2.88 -19.61 -26.52
N GLU A 481 -3.75 -20.42 -25.92
CA GLU A 481 -4.26 -21.63 -26.54
C GLU A 481 -4.95 -21.35 -27.91
N ARG A 482 -5.68 -20.25 -28.03
CA ARG A 482 -6.36 -19.83 -29.28
C ARG A 482 -5.45 -19.04 -30.20
N LYS A 483 -4.62 -18.15 -29.70
CA LYS A 483 -3.76 -17.25 -30.46
C LYS A 483 -2.53 -17.93 -31.09
N LEU A 484 -2.04 -19.04 -30.50
CA LEU A 484 -0.85 -19.74 -31.01
C LEU A 484 -0.97 -20.30 -32.42
N PRO A 485 -2.10 -20.90 -32.84
CA PRO A 485 -2.28 -21.34 -34.22
C PRO A 485 -2.04 -20.23 -35.24
N ASP A 486 -2.60 -19.05 -34.99
CA ASP A 486 -2.48 -17.90 -35.91
C ASP A 486 -1.05 -17.34 -35.93
N CYS A 487 -0.36 -17.37 -34.77
CA CYS A 487 1.00 -16.86 -34.66
C CYS A 487 2.07 -17.78 -35.27
N PHE A 488 1.90 -19.12 -35.22
CA PHE A 488 2.99 -20.08 -35.45
C PHE A 488 2.64 -21.24 -36.39
N SER A 489 1.48 -21.22 -37.09
CA SER A 489 1.09 -22.23 -38.06
C SER A 489 1.86 -22.16 -39.40
N GLN A 490 2.60 -21.08 -39.62
CA GLN A 490 3.32 -20.82 -40.88
C GLN A 490 4.69 -21.52 -40.94
N PRO A 491 5.23 -21.79 -42.15
CA PRO A 491 6.53 -22.46 -42.33
C PRO A 491 7.65 -21.72 -41.58
N ALA A 492 8.71 -22.45 -41.22
CA ALA A 492 9.86 -21.95 -40.49
C ALA A 492 10.72 -21.00 -41.34
N THR A 493 10.28 -19.76 -41.53
CA THR A 493 11.11 -18.68 -42.09
C THR A 493 12.03 -18.12 -40.98
N SER A 494 13.11 -17.44 -41.39
CA SER A 494 14.03 -16.77 -40.42
C SER A 494 13.30 -15.75 -39.54
N GLU A 495 12.32 -15.05 -40.08
CA GLU A 495 11.49 -14.07 -39.40
C GLU A 495 10.57 -14.75 -38.37
N ASN A 496 9.82 -15.79 -38.77
CA ASN A 496 8.97 -16.54 -37.84
C ASN A 496 9.76 -17.20 -36.72
N LEU A 497 10.98 -17.63 -36.97
CA LEU A 497 11.89 -18.13 -35.94
C LEU A 497 12.32 -17.05 -34.97
N ARG A 498 12.56 -15.81 -35.44
CA ARG A 498 12.88 -14.65 -34.60
C ARG A 498 11.71 -14.28 -33.71
N LEU A 499 10.50 -14.12 -34.29
CA LEU A 499 9.28 -13.80 -33.56
C LEU A 499 8.95 -14.85 -32.48
N ARG A 500 9.11 -16.12 -32.79
CA ARG A 500 8.91 -17.22 -31.83
C ARG A 500 9.92 -17.16 -30.67
N ARG A 501 11.19 -16.84 -30.95
CA ARG A 501 12.22 -16.68 -29.90
C ARG A 501 11.91 -15.51 -28.99
N GLU A 502 11.48 -14.40 -29.55
CA GLU A 502 11.08 -13.22 -28.80
C GLU A 502 9.84 -13.51 -27.94
N PHE A 503 8.82 -14.15 -28.50
CA PHE A 503 7.64 -14.59 -27.75
C PHE A 503 8.02 -15.47 -26.56
N VAL A 504 8.86 -16.48 -26.77
CA VAL A 504 9.31 -17.39 -25.71
C VAL A 504 10.05 -16.63 -24.59
N ALA A 505 10.90 -15.68 -24.95
CA ALA A 505 11.64 -14.88 -23.98
C ALA A 505 10.70 -13.96 -23.17
N ARG A 506 9.78 -13.27 -23.83
CA ARG A 506 8.78 -12.38 -23.18
C ARG A 506 7.84 -13.16 -22.26
N LEU A 507 7.34 -14.32 -22.70
CA LEU A 507 6.52 -15.19 -21.86
C LEU A 507 7.29 -15.69 -20.62
N ALA A 508 8.56 -16.03 -20.79
CA ALA A 508 9.41 -16.49 -19.69
C ALA A 508 9.64 -15.36 -18.67
N SER A 509 9.90 -14.11 -19.12
CA SER A 509 10.01 -12.93 -18.27
C SER A 509 8.72 -12.69 -17.49
N PHE A 510 7.58 -12.67 -18.16
CA PHE A 510 6.27 -12.48 -17.53
C PHE A 510 5.98 -13.51 -16.44
N ILE A 511 6.26 -14.80 -16.70
CA ILE A 511 6.06 -15.86 -15.71
C ILE A 511 7.08 -15.75 -14.57
N LYS A 512 8.29 -15.28 -14.85
CA LYS A 512 9.29 -14.98 -13.82
C LYS A 512 8.81 -13.86 -12.91
N GLU A 513 8.37 -12.73 -13.47
CA GLU A 513 7.82 -11.58 -12.73
C GLU A 513 6.62 -12.00 -11.87
N PHE A 514 5.70 -12.79 -12.42
CA PHE A 514 4.60 -13.37 -11.64
C PHE A 514 5.11 -14.26 -10.50
N HIS A 515 6.11 -15.10 -10.71
CA HIS A 515 6.68 -15.95 -9.66
C HIS A 515 7.58 -15.19 -8.66
N GLU A 516 7.99 -13.97 -8.97
CA GLU A 516 8.67 -13.05 -8.04
C GLU A 516 7.68 -12.37 -7.09
N THR A 517 6.38 -12.38 -7.41
CA THR A 517 5.33 -12.10 -6.43
C THR A 517 5.18 -13.26 -5.44
N ASP A 518 4.50 -13.04 -4.34
CA ASP A 518 4.20 -14.11 -3.38
C ASP A 518 3.15 -15.12 -3.88
N TYR A 519 2.49 -14.83 -5.02
CA TYR A 519 1.40 -15.64 -5.57
C TYR A 519 1.89 -16.84 -6.39
N ARG A 520 1.08 -17.93 -6.37
CA ARG A 520 1.15 -19.08 -7.27
C ARG A 520 -0.23 -19.37 -7.84
N HIS A 521 -0.31 -19.61 -9.15
CA HIS A 521 -1.58 -19.72 -9.87
C HIS A 521 -2.29 -21.07 -9.63
N ARG A 522 -1.53 -22.16 -9.58
CA ARG A 522 -1.97 -23.55 -9.47
C ARG A 522 -2.69 -24.11 -10.70
N ASP A 523 -3.11 -23.27 -11.64
CA ASP A 523 -3.76 -23.64 -12.90
C ASP A 523 -3.20 -22.81 -14.06
N LEU A 524 -1.86 -22.66 -14.14
CA LEU A 524 -1.14 -21.82 -15.12
C LEU A 524 -1.02 -22.50 -16.50
N TYR A 525 -2.17 -22.77 -17.12
CA TYR A 525 -2.27 -23.28 -18.49
C TYR A 525 -2.33 -22.14 -19.51
N PHE A 526 -2.00 -22.42 -20.75
CA PHE A 526 -2.11 -21.43 -21.85
C PHE A 526 -3.55 -20.90 -22.06
N SER A 527 -4.56 -21.67 -21.67
CA SER A 527 -5.94 -21.21 -21.64
C SER A 527 -6.21 -20.09 -20.62
N HIS A 528 -5.33 -19.91 -19.62
CA HIS A 528 -5.44 -18.89 -18.57
C HIS A 528 -4.39 -17.79 -18.70
N ILE A 529 -3.55 -17.84 -19.72
CA ILE A 529 -2.61 -16.77 -20.08
C ILE A 529 -3.14 -16.11 -21.34
N PHE A 530 -3.48 -14.84 -21.26
CA PHE A 530 -3.99 -14.05 -22.37
C PHE A 530 -2.88 -13.15 -22.91
N ARG A 531 -2.95 -12.82 -24.17
CA ARG A 531 -2.05 -11.88 -24.84
C ARG A 531 -2.86 -10.93 -25.69
N ASP A 532 -2.65 -9.61 -25.51
CA ASP A 532 -3.25 -8.58 -26.37
C ASP A 532 -2.46 -8.39 -27.69
N ASP A 533 -2.92 -7.48 -28.51
CA ASP A 533 -2.29 -7.19 -29.80
C ASP A 533 -0.97 -6.43 -29.66
N ASP A 534 -0.78 -5.67 -28.57
CA ASP A 534 0.50 -5.03 -28.18
C ASP A 534 1.51 -6.05 -27.66
N GLY A 535 1.09 -7.30 -27.48
CA GLY A 535 1.94 -8.39 -27.00
C GLY A 535 2.13 -8.41 -25.49
N ARG A 536 1.31 -7.71 -24.70
CA ARG A 536 1.29 -7.79 -23.22
C ARG A 536 0.58 -9.06 -22.78
N PHE A 537 1.03 -9.64 -21.67
CA PHE A 537 0.45 -10.84 -21.10
C PHE A 537 -0.43 -10.54 -19.90
N PHE A 538 -1.48 -11.35 -19.72
CA PHE A 538 -2.43 -11.25 -18.61
C PHE A 538 -2.76 -12.63 -18.05
N LEU A 539 -2.98 -12.73 -16.74
CA LEU A 539 -3.47 -13.92 -16.07
C LEU A 539 -4.96 -13.80 -15.79
N ILE A 540 -5.72 -14.86 -16.07
CA ILE A 540 -7.14 -14.95 -15.74
C ILE A 540 -7.42 -16.15 -14.85
N ASP A 541 -8.64 -16.22 -14.29
CA ASP A 541 -9.14 -17.29 -13.40
C ASP A 541 -8.27 -17.49 -12.14
N LEU A 542 -8.10 -16.42 -11.40
CA LEU A 542 -7.30 -16.34 -10.18
C LEU A 542 -7.99 -16.98 -8.96
N ALA A 543 -9.14 -17.64 -9.14
CA ALA A 543 -9.90 -18.26 -8.04
C ALA A 543 -9.10 -19.29 -7.23
N ARG A 544 -8.02 -19.83 -7.77
CA ARG A 544 -7.11 -20.79 -7.11
C ARG A 544 -5.72 -20.21 -6.82
N ALA A 545 -5.48 -18.95 -7.18
CA ALA A 545 -4.24 -18.27 -6.86
C ALA A 545 -4.13 -18.04 -5.34
N PHE A 546 -2.94 -18.22 -4.79
CA PHE A 546 -2.70 -18.10 -3.35
C PHE A 546 -1.22 -17.87 -3.04
N THR A 547 -0.94 -17.42 -1.82
CA THR A 547 0.42 -17.23 -1.31
C THR A 547 0.84 -18.43 -0.46
N PRO A 548 1.74 -19.32 -0.93
CA PRO A 548 2.16 -20.50 -0.17
C PRO A 548 2.98 -20.13 1.07
N ALA A 549 2.59 -20.69 2.24
CA ALA A 549 3.36 -20.55 3.47
C ALA A 549 4.61 -21.43 3.50
N VAL A 550 4.47 -22.60 2.91
CA VAL A 550 5.48 -23.67 2.85
C VAL A 550 5.39 -24.32 1.48
N LEU A 551 6.46 -25.02 1.08
CA LEU A 551 6.52 -25.75 -0.20
C LEU A 551 6.37 -24.85 -1.46
N ASP A 552 6.75 -23.58 -1.40
CA ASP A 552 6.72 -22.64 -2.54
C ASP A 552 7.32 -23.29 -3.80
N ARG A 553 8.48 -23.90 -3.67
CA ARG A 553 9.16 -24.62 -4.78
C ARG A 553 8.25 -25.67 -5.44
N ARG A 554 7.43 -26.40 -4.68
CA ARG A 554 6.50 -27.42 -5.22
C ARG A 554 5.42 -26.77 -6.09
N PHE A 555 4.88 -25.64 -5.68
CA PHE A 555 3.85 -24.92 -6.44
C PHE A 555 4.42 -24.24 -7.67
N ARG A 556 5.62 -23.68 -7.58
CA ARG A 556 6.37 -23.13 -8.71
C ARG A 556 6.66 -24.20 -9.77
N ILE A 557 7.08 -25.41 -9.35
CA ILE A 557 7.25 -26.55 -10.25
C ILE A 557 5.92 -26.93 -10.92
N LYS A 558 4.82 -26.88 -10.18
CA LYS A 558 3.49 -27.17 -10.73
C LYS A 558 3.09 -26.17 -11.82
N ASP A 559 3.23 -24.88 -11.55
CA ASP A 559 2.90 -23.82 -12.50
C ASP A 559 3.77 -23.93 -13.77
N LEU A 560 5.08 -24.09 -13.64
CA LEU A 560 5.97 -24.30 -14.77
C LEU A 560 5.66 -25.61 -15.53
N ALA A 561 5.24 -26.66 -14.85
CA ALA A 561 4.83 -27.91 -15.49
C ALA A 561 3.53 -27.75 -16.31
N GLN A 562 2.62 -26.90 -15.86
CA GLN A 562 1.39 -26.58 -16.60
C GLN A 562 1.68 -25.75 -17.85
N VAL A 563 2.59 -24.79 -17.77
CA VAL A 563 3.08 -24.04 -18.94
C VAL A 563 3.76 -25.00 -19.94
N TYR A 564 4.65 -25.85 -19.46
CA TYR A 564 5.33 -26.85 -20.31
C TYR A 564 4.33 -27.81 -20.96
N TYR A 565 3.35 -28.30 -20.20
CA TYR A 565 2.30 -29.20 -20.64
C TYR A 565 1.41 -28.57 -21.73
N SER A 566 1.10 -27.28 -21.59
CA SER A 566 0.24 -26.53 -22.50
C SER A 566 0.92 -26.12 -23.81
N ALA A 567 2.27 -26.23 -23.89
CA ALA A 567 3.02 -25.82 -25.07
C ALA A 567 3.02 -26.92 -26.14
N PRO A 568 2.27 -26.77 -27.28
CA PRO A 568 2.19 -27.80 -28.30
C PRO A 568 3.55 -28.10 -28.94
N GLY A 569 3.87 -29.39 -29.15
CA GLY A 569 5.11 -29.83 -29.78
C GLY A 569 5.28 -29.34 -31.22
N ARG A 570 4.18 -29.22 -31.96
CA ARG A 570 4.14 -28.68 -33.31
C ARG A 570 4.60 -27.22 -33.42
N TYR A 571 4.48 -26.41 -32.37
CA TYR A 571 4.91 -25.00 -32.36
C TYR A 571 6.23 -24.76 -31.65
N PHE A 572 6.54 -25.56 -30.61
CA PHE A 572 7.70 -25.33 -29.74
C PHE A 572 8.64 -26.54 -29.70
N SER A 573 9.81 -26.36 -30.27
CA SER A 573 10.88 -27.35 -30.24
C SER A 573 11.47 -27.55 -28.83
N LYS A 574 12.24 -28.61 -28.63
CA LYS A 574 13.02 -28.82 -27.38
C LYS A 574 13.95 -27.66 -27.09
N THR A 575 14.50 -27.01 -28.11
CA THR A 575 15.37 -25.84 -28.00
C THR A 575 14.60 -24.60 -27.54
N ASP A 576 13.35 -24.39 -28.01
CA ASP A 576 12.52 -23.28 -27.58
C ASP A 576 12.14 -23.43 -26.10
N ARG A 577 11.84 -24.63 -25.65
CA ARG A 577 11.58 -24.94 -24.24
C ARG A 577 12.83 -24.71 -23.37
N LEU A 578 14.02 -25.01 -23.86
CA LEU A 578 15.26 -24.71 -23.17
C LEU A 578 15.50 -23.21 -23.09
N ARG A 579 15.24 -22.45 -24.17
CA ARG A 579 15.31 -20.97 -24.17
C ARG A 579 14.36 -20.36 -23.15
N PHE A 580 13.14 -20.91 -23.04
CA PHE A 580 12.21 -20.48 -22.01
C PHE A 580 12.83 -20.55 -20.60
N TYR A 581 13.46 -21.68 -20.24
CA TYR A 581 14.07 -21.83 -18.93
C TYR A 581 15.30 -20.95 -18.70
N VAL A 582 16.11 -20.73 -19.74
CA VAL A 582 17.25 -19.81 -19.69
C VAL A 582 16.75 -18.38 -19.43
N ALA A 583 15.73 -17.94 -20.16
CA ALA A 583 15.13 -16.62 -19.96
C ALA A 583 14.46 -16.51 -18.59
N TYR A 584 13.70 -17.53 -18.16
CA TYR A 584 13.04 -17.58 -16.86
C TYR A 584 14.04 -17.49 -15.69
N THR A 585 15.19 -18.19 -15.77
CA THR A 585 16.22 -18.11 -14.71
C THR A 585 17.00 -16.80 -14.76
N GLY A 586 17.01 -16.09 -15.89
CA GLY A 586 17.80 -14.89 -16.12
C GLY A 586 19.31 -15.14 -16.20
N ARG A 587 19.75 -16.38 -16.37
CA ARG A 587 21.15 -16.81 -16.41
C ARG A 587 21.59 -17.12 -17.84
N ARG A 588 22.78 -16.73 -18.23
CA ARG A 588 23.36 -17.10 -19.54
C ARG A 588 23.61 -18.60 -19.71
N LYS A 589 23.90 -19.31 -18.60
CA LYS A 589 24.10 -20.76 -18.56
C LYS A 589 23.33 -21.34 -17.36
N LEU A 590 22.69 -22.49 -17.56
CA LEU A 590 21.95 -23.19 -16.52
C LEU A 590 22.92 -23.80 -15.49
N ALA A 591 22.71 -23.48 -14.21
CA ALA A 591 23.38 -24.09 -13.08
C ALA A 591 22.86 -25.53 -12.84
N GLN A 592 23.53 -26.30 -11.99
CA GLN A 592 23.09 -27.66 -11.66
C GLN A 592 21.68 -27.67 -11.00
N GLU A 593 21.39 -26.68 -10.18
CA GLU A 593 20.08 -26.49 -9.55
C GLU A 593 18.97 -26.26 -10.58
N ASP A 594 19.24 -25.46 -11.63
CA ASP A 594 18.31 -25.21 -12.72
C ASP A 594 18.00 -26.49 -13.50
N LYS A 595 19.02 -27.33 -13.73
CA LYS A 595 18.83 -28.63 -14.38
C LYS A 595 17.97 -29.57 -13.54
N VAL A 596 18.11 -29.54 -12.21
CA VAL A 596 17.26 -30.31 -11.29
C VAL A 596 15.82 -29.81 -11.37
N LEU A 597 15.61 -28.50 -11.34
CA LEU A 597 14.29 -27.89 -11.50
C LEU A 597 13.62 -28.32 -12.81
N ILE A 598 14.33 -28.20 -13.93
CA ILE A 598 13.83 -28.58 -15.26
C ILE A 598 13.41 -30.06 -15.29
N ARG A 599 14.23 -30.96 -14.74
CA ARG A 599 13.88 -32.40 -14.66
C ARG A 599 12.61 -32.62 -13.84
N GLN A 600 12.43 -31.92 -12.72
CA GLN A 600 11.23 -31.99 -11.88
C GLN A 600 9.99 -31.48 -12.64
N VAL A 601 10.12 -30.37 -13.35
CA VAL A 601 9.04 -29.80 -14.18
C VAL A 601 8.63 -30.77 -15.29
N ILE A 602 9.58 -31.33 -16.04
CA ILE A 602 9.31 -32.31 -17.11
C ILE A 602 8.66 -33.57 -16.54
N SER A 603 9.18 -34.09 -15.43
CA SER A 603 8.59 -35.26 -14.74
C SER A 603 7.15 -35.01 -14.33
N LYS A 604 6.84 -33.82 -13.79
CA LYS A 604 5.50 -33.43 -13.40
C LYS A 604 4.57 -33.30 -14.61
N ALA A 605 5.03 -32.68 -15.70
CA ALA A 605 4.25 -32.54 -16.93
C ALA A 605 3.95 -33.92 -17.57
N LYS A 606 4.90 -34.84 -17.60
CA LYS A 606 4.70 -36.22 -18.04
C LYS A 606 3.70 -36.99 -17.18
N HIS A 607 3.68 -36.72 -15.86
CA HIS A 607 2.68 -37.29 -14.97
C HIS A 607 1.27 -36.78 -15.27
N MET A 608 1.14 -35.48 -15.57
CA MET A 608 -0.13 -34.89 -15.99
C MET A 608 -0.62 -35.48 -17.31
N ALA A 609 0.27 -35.63 -18.29
CA ALA A 609 -0.04 -36.26 -19.56
C ALA A 609 -0.57 -37.70 -19.40
N ARG A 610 0.13 -38.53 -18.62
CA ARG A 610 -0.31 -39.89 -18.33
C ARG A 610 -1.68 -39.96 -17.66
N HIS A 611 -1.97 -39.00 -16.77
CA HIS A 611 -3.28 -38.88 -16.14
C HIS A 611 -4.36 -38.55 -17.18
N ASP A 612 -4.12 -37.59 -18.08
CA ASP A 612 -5.09 -37.17 -19.06
C ASP A 612 -5.35 -38.24 -20.14
N VAL A 613 -4.30 -38.92 -20.60
CA VAL A 613 -4.45 -40.10 -21.50
C VAL A 613 -5.33 -41.19 -20.86
N ARG A 614 -5.15 -41.48 -19.58
CA ARG A 614 -6.00 -42.47 -18.86
C ARG A 614 -7.48 -42.05 -18.79
N HIS A 615 -7.76 -40.75 -18.92
CA HIS A 615 -9.10 -40.20 -18.90
C HIS A 615 -9.62 -39.82 -20.30
N GLY A 616 -8.95 -40.29 -21.37
CA GLY A 616 -9.34 -40.05 -22.77
C GLY A 616 -9.21 -38.58 -23.22
N ARG A 617 -8.33 -37.80 -22.60
CA ARG A 617 -8.09 -36.40 -22.95
C ARG A 617 -6.87 -36.26 -23.87
N ALA A 618 -6.95 -35.30 -24.80
CA ALA A 618 -5.80 -34.96 -25.65
C ALA A 618 -4.64 -34.34 -24.82
N VAL A 619 -3.42 -34.63 -25.23
CA VAL A 619 -2.20 -34.14 -24.56
C VAL A 619 -1.50 -33.13 -25.48
N PRO A 620 -1.55 -31.84 -25.20
CA PRO A 620 -1.07 -30.77 -26.11
C PRO A 620 0.40 -30.86 -26.49
N PHE A 621 1.28 -31.32 -25.59
CA PHE A 621 2.72 -31.32 -25.84
C PHE A 621 3.26 -32.63 -26.45
N ALA A 622 2.40 -33.60 -26.72
CA ALA A 622 2.80 -34.90 -27.23
C ALA A 622 2.91 -34.94 -28.78
N ASP A 623 2.53 -33.87 -29.46
CA ASP A 623 2.58 -33.75 -30.94
C ASP A 623 3.97 -33.38 -31.44
#